data_2f0b9342029bcd1ab05e59455efd8504
#
_entry.id   2f0b9342029bcd1ab05e59455efd8504
#
_cell.length_a   1.000
_cell.length_b   1.000
_cell.length_c   1.000
_cell.angle_alpha   90.00
_cell.angle_beta   90.00
_cell.angle_gamma   90.00
#
_symmetry.space_group_name_H-M   'P 1'
#
loop_
_entity.id
_entity.type
_entity.pdbx_description
1 polymer ?
#
loop_
_entity_poly.entity_id
_entity_poly.type
_entity_poly.pdbx_seq_one_letter_code
_entity_poly.pdbx_strand_id
1 'polypeptide(L)'
;MKNEYLNFYNNLIKLTTNKSLYKGVLNKKDSFSDRLTLFLLHFAFILKEFKNQENEKKLQEIYDFNFRQLELSIREIGYGDQSINKKMKVYLNLFHAIVSEIHFWDDLDKDEKLKKLSIFLEDFSKIENLVVYFDDF
;
A
#
# COMPACT_ATOMS: atom_id res chain seq x y z
N MET A 1 12.14 -19.31 -4.88
CA MET A 1 10.81 -18.79 -4.56
C MET A 1 10.83 -17.74 -3.46
N LYS A 2 11.42 -18.03 -2.30
CA LYS A 2 11.52 -17.03 -1.22
C LYS A 2 12.29 -15.77 -1.65
N ASN A 3 13.31 -15.91 -2.47
CA ASN A 3 14.09 -14.76 -2.96
C ASN A 3 13.27 -13.85 -3.87
N GLU A 4 12.38 -14.43 -4.67
CA GLU A 4 11.49 -13.68 -5.55
C GLU A 4 10.51 -12.82 -4.73
N TYR A 5 9.93 -13.40 -3.67
CA TYR A 5 9.01 -12.68 -2.81
C TYR A 5 9.72 -11.59 -1.99
N LEU A 6 10.92 -11.88 -1.53
CA LEU A 6 11.73 -10.90 -0.80
C LEU A 6 12.12 -9.73 -1.72
N ASN A 7 12.47 -10.00 -2.97
CA ASN A 7 12.78 -8.96 -3.95
C ASN A 7 11.56 -8.10 -4.23
N PHE A 8 10.40 -8.71 -4.35
CA PHE A 8 9.14 -7.99 -4.53
C PHE A 8 8.88 -7.05 -3.35
N TYR A 9 9.01 -7.56 -2.13
CA TYR A 9 8.83 -6.78 -0.91
C TYR A 9 9.81 -5.61 -0.84
N ASN A 10 11.09 -5.86 -1.13
CA ASN A 10 12.13 -4.84 -1.10
C ASN A 10 11.87 -3.74 -2.15
N ASN A 11 11.41 -4.12 -3.34
CA ASN A 11 11.04 -3.15 -4.37
C ASN A 11 9.86 -2.29 -3.94
N LEU A 12 8.89 -2.90 -3.28
CA LEU A 12 7.73 -2.21 -2.74
C LEU A 12 8.15 -1.18 -1.67
N ILE A 13 9.08 -1.56 -0.80
CA ILE A 13 9.65 -0.65 0.21
C ILE A 13 10.37 0.51 -0.47
N LYS A 14 11.15 0.26 -1.52
CA LYS A 14 11.84 1.33 -2.27
C LYS A 14 10.87 2.33 -2.87
N LEU A 15 9.78 1.85 -3.47
CA LEU A 15 8.74 2.73 -4.00
C LEU A 15 8.13 3.59 -2.90
N THR A 16 7.84 2.99 -1.78
CA THR A 16 7.16 3.65 -0.66
C THR A 16 8.06 4.66 0.06
N THR A 17 9.36 4.39 0.13
CA THR A 17 10.31 5.25 0.84
C THR A 17 11.06 6.21 -0.07
N ASN A 18 10.65 6.33 -1.34
CA ASN A 18 11.27 7.23 -2.30
C ASN A 18 11.08 8.69 -1.84
N LYS A 19 12.16 9.39 -1.62
CA LYS A 19 12.14 10.79 -1.17
C LYS A 19 11.42 11.70 -2.16
N SER A 20 11.51 11.41 -3.44
CA SER A 20 10.84 12.18 -4.49
C SER A 20 9.33 12.11 -4.34
N LEU A 21 8.78 10.99 -3.88
CA LEU A 21 7.34 10.84 -3.64
C LEU A 21 6.86 11.86 -2.59
N TYR A 22 7.58 11.97 -1.48
CA TYR A 22 7.17 12.86 -0.38
C TYR A 22 7.40 14.32 -0.69
N LYS A 23 8.51 14.66 -1.35
CA LYS A 23 8.84 16.05 -1.69
C LYS A 23 8.13 16.54 -2.94
N GLY A 24 8.13 15.71 -4.01
CA GLY A 24 7.61 16.10 -5.31
C GLY A 24 6.11 15.91 -5.47
N VAL A 25 5.60 14.78 -5.01
CA VAL A 25 4.18 14.41 -5.21
C VAL A 25 3.33 14.85 -4.03
N LEU A 26 3.72 14.51 -2.82
CA LEU A 26 2.92 14.77 -1.62
C LEU A 26 3.26 16.07 -0.91
N ASN A 27 4.50 16.57 -1.10
CA ASN A 27 4.99 17.77 -0.42
C ASN A 27 4.76 17.68 1.10
N LYS A 28 5.09 16.53 1.68
CA LYS A 28 4.83 16.21 3.07
C LYS A 28 6.02 15.50 3.69
N LYS A 29 6.17 15.65 5.01
CA LYS A 29 7.18 14.91 5.78
C LYS A 29 6.82 13.44 5.85
N ASP A 30 7.82 12.58 5.67
CA ASP A 30 7.71 11.14 5.83
C ASP A 30 7.40 10.78 7.29
N SER A 31 6.33 10.01 7.52
CA SER A 31 6.00 9.41 8.80
C SER A 31 5.72 7.93 8.63
N PHE A 32 5.83 7.15 9.72
CA PHE A 32 5.58 5.69 9.65
C PHE A 32 4.16 5.38 9.17
N SER A 33 3.17 6.10 9.69
CA SER A 33 1.77 5.90 9.33
C SER A 33 1.53 6.18 7.84
N ASP A 34 2.11 7.26 7.33
CA ASP A 34 1.99 7.63 5.92
C ASP A 34 2.69 6.61 5.03
N ARG A 35 3.89 6.18 5.42
CA ARG A 35 4.62 5.15 4.68
C ARG A 35 3.84 3.85 4.60
N LEU A 36 3.20 3.45 5.70
CA LEU A 36 2.38 2.25 5.72
C LEU A 36 1.21 2.35 4.75
N THR A 37 0.47 3.46 4.79
CA THR A 37 -0.66 3.67 3.89
C THR A 37 -0.21 3.65 2.43
N LEU A 38 0.90 4.31 2.12
CA LEU A 38 1.45 4.32 0.76
C LEU A 38 1.95 2.94 0.34
N PHE A 39 2.55 2.18 1.26
CA PHE A 39 2.95 0.80 1.01
C PHE A 39 1.73 -0.04 0.60
N LEU A 40 0.65 0.05 1.36
CA LEU A 40 -0.57 -0.71 1.09
C LEU A 40 -1.23 -0.27 -0.23
N LEU A 41 -1.20 1.02 -0.53
CA LEU A 41 -1.71 1.55 -1.81
C LEU A 41 -0.91 1.00 -2.99
N HIS A 42 0.41 1.07 -2.94
CA HIS A 42 1.26 0.51 -4.01
C HIS A 42 1.00 -0.98 -4.20
N PHE A 43 0.93 -1.71 -3.10
CA PHE A 43 0.68 -3.15 -3.14
C PHE A 43 -0.68 -3.47 -3.76
N ALA A 44 -1.72 -2.71 -3.37
CA ALA A 44 -3.07 -2.90 -3.89
C ALA A 44 -3.14 -2.63 -5.40
N PHE A 45 -2.50 -1.57 -5.87
CA PHE A 45 -2.45 -1.27 -7.31
C PHE A 45 -1.70 -2.33 -8.10
N ILE A 46 -0.59 -2.85 -7.55
CA ILE A 46 0.16 -3.92 -8.19
C ILE A 46 -0.69 -5.19 -8.28
N LEU A 47 -1.35 -5.57 -7.21
CA LEU A 47 -2.22 -6.76 -7.21
C LEU A 47 -3.35 -6.61 -8.22
N LYS A 48 -3.94 -5.43 -8.31
CA LYS A 48 -5.02 -5.14 -9.28
C LYS A 48 -4.55 -5.37 -10.71
N GLU A 49 -3.35 -4.87 -11.06
CA GLU A 49 -2.80 -4.97 -12.42
C GLU A 49 -2.45 -6.41 -12.81
N PHE A 50 -1.93 -7.19 -11.88
CA PHE A 50 -1.41 -8.53 -12.17
C PHE A 50 -2.34 -9.66 -11.83
N LYS A 51 -3.53 -9.37 -11.27
CA LYS A 51 -4.47 -10.41 -10.88
C LYS A 51 -5.13 -11.07 -12.10
N ASN A 52 -4.97 -12.38 -12.21
CA ASN A 52 -5.72 -13.21 -13.16
C ASN A 52 -5.91 -14.60 -12.55
N GLN A 53 -6.68 -15.46 -13.24
CA GLN A 53 -6.98 -16.79 -12.72
C GLN A 53 -5.75 -17.70 -12.64
N GLU A 54 -4.77 -17.49 -13.51
CA GLU A 54 -3.57 -18.32 -13.58
C GLU A 54 -2.60 -18.05 -12.43
N ASN A 55 -2.55 -16.80 -11.92
CA ASN A 55 -1.60 -16.41 -10.89
C ASN A 55 -2.23 -16.13 -9.51
N GLU A 56 -3.50 -16.48 -9.34
CA GLU A 56 -4.22 -16.22 -8.09
C GLU A 56 -3.52 -16.81 -6.86
N LYS A 57 -3.06 -18.07 -6.99
CA LYS A 57 -2.33 -18.74 -5.91
C LYS A 57 -1.02 -18.03 -5.58
N LYS A 58 -0.28 -17.63 -6.60
CA LYS A 58 0.99 -16.89 -6.44
C LYS A 58 0.76 -15.54 -5.78
N LEU A 59 -0.28 -14.83 -6.17
CA LEU A 59 -0.63 -13.56 -5.55
C LEU A 59 -1.01 -13.71 -4.09
N GLN A 60 -1.71 -14.79 -3.73
CA GLN A 60 -2.03 -15.08 -2.34
C GLN A 60 -0.76 -15.32 -1.53
N GLU A 61 0.22 -16.04 -2.08
CA GLU A 61 1.50 -16.29 -1.41
C GLU A 61 2.28 -14.98 -1.22
N ILE A 62 2.27 -14.10 -2.22
CA ILE A 62 2.90 -12.76 -2.12
C ILE A 62 2.21 -11.93 -1.04
N TYR A 63 0.89 -11.95 -0.99
CA TYR A 63 0.10 -11.27 0.03
C TYR A 63 0.51 -11.76 1.43
N ASP A 64 0.52 -13.07 1.64
CA ASP A 64 0.87 -13.66 2.93
C ASP A 64 2.30 -13.30 3.33
N PHE A 65 3.22 -13.35 2.39
CA PHE A 65 4.63 -12.99 2.64
C PHE A 65 4.77 -11.53 3.04
N ASN A 66 4.13 -10.61 2.33
CA ASN A 66 4.24 -9.18 2.60
C ASN A 66 3.66 -8.80 3.96
N PHE A 67 2.52 -9.36 4.33
CA PHE A 67 1.93 -9.09 5.64
C PHE A 67 2.73 -9.71 6.77
N ARG A 68 3.38 -10.84 6.53
CA ARG A 68 4.30 -11.42 7.51
C ARG A 68 5.53 -10.53 7.71
N GLN A 69 6.08 -9.97 6.63
CA GLN A 69 7.21 -9.03 6.74
C GLN A 69 6.79 -7.76 7.49
N LEU A 70 5.59 -7.27 7.25
CA LEU A 70 5.05 -6.13 7.97
C LEU A 70 4.95 -6.42 9.47
N GLU A 71 4.42 -7.58 9.84
CA GLU A 71 4.34 -8.01 11.23
C GLU A 71 5.72 -8.04 11.89
N LEU A 72 6.71 -8.62 11.22
CA LEU A 72 8.08 -8.66 11.72
C LEU A 72 8.65 -7.27 11.92
N SER A 73 8.38 -6.35 11.00
CA SER A 73 8.83 -4.96 11.11
C SER A 73 8.23 -4.25 12.31
N ILE A 74 6.96 -4.50 12.58
CA ILE A 74 6.27 -3.92 13.74
C ILE A 74 6.85 -4.48 15.05
N ARG A 75 7.19 -5.78 15.07
CA ARG A 75 7.85 -6.40 16.23
C ARG A 75 9.21 -5.78 16.51
N GLU A 76 9.97 -5.46 15.46
CA GLU A 76 11.28 -4.80 15.62
C GLU A 76 11.18 -3.41 16.24
N ILE A 77 10.05 -2.73 16.07
CA ILE A 77 9.80 -1.42 16.68
C ILE A 77 9.59 -1.56 18.19
N GLY A 78 9.25 -2.76 18.67
CA GLY A 78 9.15 -3.05 20.11
C GLY A 78 7.74 -3.21 20.66
N TYR A 79 6.74 -3.37 19.81
CA TYR A 79 5.37 -3.61 20.27
C TYR A 79 5.21 -5.03 20.82
N GLY A 80 4.43 -5.19 21.89
CA GLY A 80 4.10 -6.50 22.46
C GLY A 80 3.08 -7.26 21.62
N ASP A 81 2.97 -8.57 21.84
CA ASP A 81 2.13 -9.47 21.03
C ASP A 81 0.67 -9.01 20.89
N GLN A 82 0.05 -8.57 21.96
CA GLN A 82 -1.34 -8.10 21.91
C GLN A 82 -1.50 -6.88 21.03
N SER A 83 -0.57 -5.92 21.15
CA SER A 83 -0.57 -4.71 20.35
C SER A 83 -0.32 -5.01 18.87
N ILE A 84 0.56 -5.97 18.58
CA ILE A 84 0.87 -6.38 17.21
C ILE A 84 -0.36 -6.99 16.56
N ASN A 85 -1.03 -7.93 17.23
CA ASN A 85 -2.22 -8.59 16.69
C ASN A 85 -3.32 -7.57 16.39
N LYS A 86 -3.52 -6.62 17.28
CA LYS A 86 -4.51 -5.55 17.09
C LYS A 86 -4.16 -4.66 15.90
N LYS A 87 -2.89 -4.26 15.78
CA LYS A 87 -2.41 -3.43 14.68
C LYS A 87 -2.51 -4.17 13.35
N MET A 88 -2.13 -5.45 13.30
CA MET A 88 -2.22 -6.25 12.08
C MET A 88 -3.66 -6.37 11.61
N LYS A 89 -4.60 -6.54 12.51
CA LYS A 89 -6.02 -6.57 12.16
C LYS A 89 -6.47 -5.25 11.51
N VAL A 90 -6.06 -4.12 12.07
CA VAL A 90 -6.36 -2.79 11.52
C VAL A 90 -5.75 -2.65 10.12
N TYR A 91 -4.51 -3.06 9.94
CA TYR A 91 -3.80 -2.93 8.65
C TYR A 91 -4.39 -3.85 7.58
N LEU A 92 -4.78 -5.07 7.95
CA LEU A 92 -5.46 -6.00 7.04
C LEU A 92 -6.80 -5.43 6.58
N ASN A 93 -7.58 -4.89 7.52
CA ASN A 93 -8.85 -4.25 7.20
C ASN A 93 -8.64 -3.03 6.29
N LEU A 94 -7.61 -2.24 6.57
CA LEU A 94 -7.26 -1.09 5.73
C LEU A 94 -6.90 -1.53 4.31
N PHE A 95 -6.09 -2.56 4.18
CA PHE A 95 -5.71 -3.09 2.87
C PHE A 95 -6.92 -3.57 2.08
N HIS A 96 -7.82 -4.33 2.71
CA HIS A 96 -9.03 -4.81 2.05
C HIS A 96 -9.95 -3.66 1.64
N ALA A 97 -10.05 -2.61 2.45
CA ALA A 97 -10.80 -1.40 2.11
C ALA A 97 -10.18 -0.70 0.89
N ILE A 98 -8.84 -0.59 0.86
CA ILE A 98 -8.14 0.01 -0.28
C ILE A 98 -8.43 -0.79 -1.57
N VAL A 99 -8.26 -2.10 -1.52
CA VAL A 99 -8.50 -2.97 -2.68
C VAL A 99 -9.92 -2.79 -3.21
N SER A 100 -10.89 -2.76 -2.32
CA SER A 100 -12.30 -2.56 -2.66
C SER A 100 -12.53 -1.22 -3.35
N GLU A 101 -11.94 -0.15 -2.82
CA GLU A 101 -12.14 1.21 -3.33
C GLU A 101 -11.46 1.43 -4.68
N ILE A 102 -10.33 0.80 -4.95
CA ILE A 102 -9.60 0.98 -6.22
C ILE A 102 -9.97 -0.06 -7.28
N HIS A 103 -10.88 -0.98 -6.98
CA HIS A 103 -11.23 -2.08 -7.88
C HIS A 103 -11.60 -1.60 -9.29
N PHE A 104 -12.38 -0.53 -9.39
CA PHE A 104 -12.81 0.06 -10.66
C PHE A 104 -12.05 1.35 -11.00
N TRP A 105 -10.82 1.50 -10.51
CA TRP A 105 -10.02 2.73 -10.64
C TRP A 105 -10.00 3.28 -12.06
N ASP A 106 -9.76 2.43 -13.04
CA ASP A 106 -9.62 2.85 -14.43
C ASP A 106 -10.93 3.40 -15.02
N ASP A 107 -12.06 3.05 -14.44
CA ASP A 107 -13.39 3.51 -14.87
C ASP A 107 -13.83 4.79 -14.16
N LEU A 108 -13.06 5.27 -13.19
CA LEU A 108 -13.38 6.46 -12.43
C LEU A 108 -12.85 7.71 -13.08
N ASP A 109 -13.60 8.83 -12.94
CA ASP A 109 -13.08 10.14 -13.34
C ASP A 109 -12.14 10.69 -12.26
N LYS A 110 -11.52 11.86 -12.55
CA LYS A 110 -10.55 12.47 -11.65
C LYS A 110 -11.14 12.78 -10.27
N ASP A 111 -12.35 13.31 -10.23
CA ASP A 111 -13.00 13.69 -8.96
C ASP A 111 -13.31 12.46 -8.12
N GLU A 112 -13.77 11.38 -8.74
CA GLU A 112 -14.02 10.12 -8.06
C GLU A 112 -12.75 9.51 -7.51
N LYS A 113 -11.64 9.55 -8.28
CA LYS A 113 -10.33 9.08 -7.83
C LYS A 113 -9.83 9.88 -6.62
N LEU A 114 -10.00 11.19 -6.65
CA LEU A 114 -9.66 12.06 -5.51
C LEU A 114 -10.43 11.65 -4.26
N LYS A 115 -11.73 11.42 -4.38
CA LYS A 115 -12.57 10.99 -3.27
C LYS A 115 -12.11 9.66 -2.69
N LYS A 116 -11.77 8.70 -3.55
CA LYS A 116 -11.29 7.38 -3.11
C LYS A 116 -10.00 7.47 -2.32
N LEU A 117 -9.02 8.22 -2.82
CA LEU A 117 -7.75 8.40 -2.10
C LEU A 117 -7.92 9.21 -0.81
N SER A 118 -8.84 10.18 -0.80
CA SER A 118 -9.10 11.01 0.39
C SER A 118 -9.61 10.21 1.58
N ILE A 119 -10.23 9.06 1.34
CA ILE A 119 -10.69 8.18 2.42
C ILE A 119 -9.49 7.72 3.27
N PHE A 120 -8.34 7.49 2.64
CA PHE A 120 -7.17 6.90 3.30
C PHE A 120 -6.10 7.93 3.65
N LEU A 121 -6.13 9.11 3.04
CA LEU A 121 -5.04 10.10 3.08
C LEU A 121 -5.59 11.50 3.42
N GLU A 122 -6.30 11.61 4.53
CA GLU A 122 -7.01 12.84 4.92
C GLU A 122 -6.07 14.04 5.12
N ASP A 123 -4.86 13.80 5.62
CA ASP A 123 -3.92 14.86 5.98
C ASP A 123 -2.99 15.27 4.85
N PHE A 124 -3.17 14.73 3.64
CA PHE A 124 -2.30 15.04 2.50
C PHE A 124 -2.83 16.25 1.73
N SER A 125 -2.01 17.29 1.63
CA SER A 125 -2.41 18.54 1.00
C SER A 125 -2.46 18.50 -0.53
N LYS A 126 -1.85 17.49 -1.16
CA LYS A 126 -1.75 17.39 -2.63
C LYS A 126 -2.14 16.00 -3.13
N ILE A 127 -3.33 15.54 -2.76
CA ILE A 127 -3.84 14.23 -3.17
C ILE A 127 -3.97 14.13 -4.69
N GLU A 128 -4.28 15.21 -5.38
CA GLU A 128 -4.37 15.24 -6.84
C GLU A 128 -3.07 14.84 -7.53
N ASN A 129 -1.92 15.17 -6.94
CA ASN A 129 -0.62 14.71 -7.45
C ASN A 129 -0.48 13.20 -7.31
N LEU A 130 -1.05 12.65 -6.25
CA LEU A 130 -1.04 11.20 -6.02
C LEU A 130 -1.95 10.47 -6.99
N VAL A 131 -3.08 11.06 -7.39
CA VAL A 131 -3.94 10.51 -8.43
C VAL A 131 -3.15 10.36 -9.74
N VAL A 132 -2.46 11.41 -10.15
CA VAL A 132 -1.61 11.39 -11.36
C VAL A 132 -0.52 10.31 -11.22
N TYR A 133 0.12 10.24 -10.06
CA TYR A 133 1.15 9.26 -9.78
C TYR A 133 0.63 7.82 -9.98
N PHE A 134 -0.53 7.48 -9.41
CA PHE A 134 -1.08 6.13 -9.54
C PHE A 134 -1.67 5.85 -10.92
N ASP A 135 -2.13 6.85 -11.63
CA ASP A 135 -2.56 6.68 -13.03
C ASP A 135 -1.39 6.27 -13.92
N ASP A 136 -0.19 6.81 -13.65
CA ASP A 136 1.02 6.48 -14.40
C ASP A 136 1.73 5.22 -13.86
N PHE A 137 1.39 4.81 -12.67
CA PHE A 137 1.99 3.65 -12.01
C PHE A 137 1.51 2.35 -12.66
#